data_40cba197faebc253f2e67bda72ea17c8
#
_entry.id   40cba197faebc253f2e67bda72ea17c8
#
_cell.length_a   1.000
_cell.length_b   1.000
_cell.length_c   1.000
_cell.angle_alpha   90.00
_cell.angle_beta   90.00
_cell.angle_gamma   90.00
#
_symmetry.space_group_name_H-M   'P 1'
#
loop_
_entity.id
_entity.type
_entity.pdbx_description
1 polymer ?
#
loop_
_entity_poly.entity_id
_entity_poly.type
_entity_poly.pdbx_seq_one_letter_code
_entity_poly.pdbx_strand_id
1 'polypeptide(L)'
;MAENTTNYQCPACTGPLRFDSASGKLCCDYCGSTYDVAQVEALYGEKQARADKAAEAAEKAASSGSVWGEMETGNLSSRTCTSCGAELVCGLETAATTCPYCGNPTVLGGQLSGKLKPEYIIPFRMDKKTAIENLKKYYKGKAFLPKAFKESNHIEEIQGVYVPFWLYDGRMEARGAYKAEISESHREGDYIVTTTRHFDVARVGDADFVRVPVDGSSKMPDAHMDAIEPFDYSDLKPFSTAYLPGFLADRYDEDDKKCAARVLTRMKNSTAAALHDTLGGYTGVQTLSEQLDPRTLEPHYALLPVWMLHTRWKEQDFLFAMNGQTGKLIGDLPVDKGRVAAWFAGISIPLMILTALIMLL
;
A
#
# COMPACT_ATOMS: atom_id res chain seq x y z
N MET A 1 -27.95 2.58 -32.88
CA MET A 1 -27.62 2.52 -31.44
C MET A 1 -26.41 1.62 -31.33
N ALA A 2 -25.23 2.18 -31.28
CA ALA A 2 -23.97 1.42 -31.28
C ALA A 2 -23.58 1.21 -29.82
N GLU A 3 -23.57 -0.05 -29.41
CA GLU A 3 -22.91 -0.50 -28.18
C GLU A 3 -21.42 -0.29 -28.32
N ASN A 4 -20.88 0.76 -27.74
CA ASN A 4 -19.43 0.95 -27.61
C ASN A 4 -18.99 0.45 -26.23
N THR A 5 -18.84 -0.86 -26.15
CA THR A 5 -18.18 -1.53 -25.04
C THR A 5 -16.68 -1.62 -25.36
N THR A 6 -15.85 -0.84 -24.66
CA THR A 6 -14.40 -1.06 -24.63
C THR A 6 -14.05 -2.22 -23.68
N ASN A 7 -14.61 -3.39 -23.90
CA ASN A 7 -13.99 -4.62 -23.45
C ASN A 7 -12.72 -4.77 -24.25
N TYR A 8 -11.57 -4.85 -23.57
CA TYR A 8 -10.37 -5.30 -24.25
C TYR A 8 -10.61 -6.73 -24.68
N GLN A 9 -11.18 -6.84 -25.88
CA GLN A 9 -11.45 -8.12 -26.52
C GLN A 9 -10.17 -8.58 -27.23
N CYS A 10 -9.93 -9.85 -27.21
CA CYS A 10 -8.81 -10.44 -27.90
C CYS A 10 -8.88 -10.13 -29.41
N PRO A 11 -7.86 -9.52 -30.01
CA PRO A 11 -7.84 -9.24 -31.45
C PRO A 11 -8.00 -10.50 -32.33
N ALA A 12 -7.63 -11.68 -31.78
CA ALA A 12 -7.68 -12.95 -32.53
C ALA A 12 -9.05 -13.65 -32.45
N CYS A 13 -9.77 -13.60 -31.31
CA CYS A 13 -11.01 -14.38 -31.12
C CYS A 13 -12.15 -13.61 -30.45
N THR A 14 -11.99 -12.31 -30.23
CA THR A 14 -12.97 -11.44 -29.55
C THR A 14 -13.34 -11.84 -28.11
N GLY A 15 -12.69 -12.85 -27.55
CA GLY A 15 -12.85 -13.24 -26.13
C GLY A 15 -12.29 -12.19 -25.17
N PRO A 16 -12.71 -12.18 -23.90
CA PRO A 16 -12.21 -11.23 -22.92
C PRO A 16 -10.71 -11.40 -22.67
N LEU A 17 -10.01 -10.28 -22.48
CA LEU A 17 -8.59 -10.26 -22.08
C LEU A 17 -8.49 -10.03 -20.56
N ARG A 18 -7.59 -10.76 -19.90
CA ARG A 18 -7.27 -10.62 -18.49
C ARG A 18 -5.78 -10.26 -18.34
N PHE A 19 -5.49 -9.33 -17.42
CA PHE A 19 -4.10 -9.01 -17.09
C PHE A 19 -3.48 -10.15 -16.28
N ASP A 20 -2.39 -10.71 -16.78
CA ASP A 20 -1.58 -11.71 -16.10
C ASP A 20 -0.37 -11.05 -15.45
N SER A 21 -0.34 -11.01 -14.11
CA SER A 21 0.71 -10.38 -13.31
C SER A 21 2.07 -11.10 -13.45
N ALA A 22 2.09 -12.40 -13.77
CA ALA A 22 3.32 -13.15 -13.91
C ALA A 22 4.09 -12.78 -15.20
N SER A 23 3.36 -12.59 -16.31
CA SER A 23 3.94 -12.21 -17.60
C SER A 23 3.92 -10.69 -17.84
N GLY A 24 3.13 -9.92 -17.08
CA GLY A 24 2.90 -8.50 -17.30
C GLY A 24 2.10 -8.20 -18.58
N LYS A 25 1.38 -9.17 -19.12
CA LYS A 25 0.66 -9.10 -20.40
C LYS A 25 -0.84 -9.31 -20.21
N LEU A 26 -1.60 -8.94 -21.22
CA LEU A 26 -3.01 -9.32 -21.35
C LEU A 26 -3.13 -10.68 -22.03
N CYS A 27 -3.78 -11.62 -21.35
CA CYS A 27 -3.98 -12.99 -21.83
C CYS A 27 -5.44 -13.24 -22.15
N CYS A 28 -5.71 -13.95 -23.23
CA CYS A 28 -7.02 -14.42 -23.58
C CYS A 28 -7.24 -15.84 -23.06
N ASP A 29 -8.19 -16.03 -22.16
CA ASP A 29 -8.51 -17.35 -21.59
C ASP A 29 -9.18 -18.28 -22.61
N TYR A 30 -9.69 -17.76 -23.76
CA TYR A 30 -10.36 -18.54 -24.81
C TYR A 30 -9.40 -19.13 -25.83
N CYS A 31 -8.42 -18.34 -26.31
CA CYS A 31 -7.53 -18.78 -27.39
C CYS A 31 -6.05 -18.85 -26.96
N GLY A 32 -5.74 -18.47 -25.72
CA GLY A 32 -4.38 -18.50 -25.19
C GLY A 32 -3.44 -17.40 -25.73
N SER A 33 -3.94 -16.49 -26.59
CA SER A 33 -3.11 -15.41 -27.12
C SER A 33 -2.75 -14.40 -26.04
N THR A 34 -1.52 -13.86 -26.11
CA THR A 34 -1.00 -12.87 -25.18
C THR A 34 -0.59 -11.60 -25.91
N TYR A 35 -0.88 -10.44 -25.32
CA TYR A 35 -0.60 -9.13 -25.91
C TYR A 35 0.03 -8.22 -24.85
N ASP A 36 0.96 -7.37 -25.30
CA ASP A 36 1.44 -6.30 -24.44
C ASP A 36 0.33 -5.25 -24.25
N VAL A 37 0.25 -4.67 -23.04
CA VAL A 37 -0.77 -3.65 -22.71
C VAL A 37 -0.73 -2.52 -23.74
N ALA A 38 0.48 -2.02 -24.08
CA ALA A 38 0.66 -0.96 -25.06
C ALA A 38 0.16 -1.35 -26.48
N GLN A 39 0.27 -2.62 -26.87
CA GLN A 39 -0.26 -3.09 -28.16
C GLN A 39 -1.78 -3.07 -28.20
N VAL A 40 -2.41 -3.49 -27.12
CA VAL A 40 -3.88 -3.48 -27.02
C VAL A 40 -4.37 -2.03 -26.95
N GLU A 41 -3.72 -1.18 -26.20
CA GLU A 41 -4.04 0.26 -26.12
C GLU A 41 -3.89 0.95 -27.47
N ALA A 42 -2.84 0.67 -28.24
CA ALA A 42 -2.64 1.24 -29.56
C ALA A 42 -3.75 0.82 -30.53
N LEU A 43 -4.15 -0.46 -30.51
CA LEU A 43 -5.25 -0.97 -31.36
C LEU A 43 -6.61 -0.34 -31.03
N TYR A 44 -6.82 -0.03 -29.75
CA TYR A 44 -8.06 0.62 -29.29
C TYR A 44 -7.97 2.14 -29.30
N GLY A 45 -6.78 2.72 -29.13
CA GLY A 45 -6.50 4.16 -29.18
C GLY A 45 -6.84 4.80 -30.53
N GLU A 46 -6.64 4.09 -31.65
CA GLU A 46 -7.09 4.55 -32.96
C GLU A 46 -8.61 4.66 -33.08
N LYS A 47 -9.35 3.78 -32.39
CA LYS A 47 -10.82 3.86 -32.30
C LYS A 47 -11.25 5.01 -31.39
N GLN A 48 -10.48 5.26 -30.33
CA GLN A 48 -10.73 6.31 -29.35
C GLN A 48 -10.45 7.71 -29.92
N ALA A 49 -9.36 7.89 -30.66
CA ALA A 49 -9.03 9.15 -31.30
C ALA A 49 -10.09 9.68 -32.29
N ARG A 50 -10.95 8.82 -32.81
CA ARG A 50 -12.12 9.22 -33.61
C ARG A 50 -13.28 9.73 -32.75
N ALA A 51 -13.39 9.23 -31.53
CA ALA A 51 -14.43 9.68 -30.58
C ALA A 51 -13.98 10.94 -29.80
N ASP A 52 -12.67 11.09 -29.54
CA ASP A 52 -12.11 12.23 -28.80
C ASP A 52 -12.24 13.54 -29.59
N LYS A 53 -12.25 13.49 -30.92
CA LYS A 53 -12.60 14.66 -31.76
C LYS A 53 -14.02 15.18 -31.54
N ALA A 54 -14.91 14.32 -31.05
CA ALA A 54 -16.27 14.72 -30.68
C ALA A 54 -16.35 15.23 -29.22
N ALA A 55 -15.43 14.80 -28.34
CA ALA A 55 -15.38 15.19 -26.94
C ALA A 55 -14.61 16.49 -26.69
N GLU A 56 -13.65 16.88 -27.53
CA GLU A 56 -12.93 18.17 -27.45
C GLU A 56 -13.85 19.41 -27.44
N ALA A 57 -15.06 19.29 -27.97
CA ALA A 57 -16.06 20.37 -27.91
C ALA A 57 -16.70 20.53 -26.51
N ALA A 58 -16.65 19.50 -25.66
CA ALA A 58 -17.22 19.52 -24.31
C ALA A 58 -16.20 19.89 -23.22
N GLU A 59 -14.91 19.84 -23.53
CA GLU A 59 -13.80 19.93 -22.56
C GLU A 59 -13.35 21.36 -22.21
N LYS A 60 -13.94 22.38 -22.83
CA LYS A 60 -13.66 23.79 -22.51
C LYS A 60 -14.24 24.27 -21.18
N ALA A 61 -14.93 23.45 -20.42
CA ALA A 61 -15.67 23.87 -19.22
C ALA A 61 -15.20 23.26 -17.88
N ALA A 62 -14.21 22.38 -17.85
CA ALA A 62 -13.76 21.74 -16.60
C ALA A 62 -12.28 21.98 -16.32
N SER A 63 -12.01 23.06 -15.58
CA SER A 63 -10.70 23.34 -14.97
C SER A 63 -10.42 22.40 -13.79
N SER A 64 -9.23 21.82 -13.78
CA SER A 64 -8.54 21.11 -12.70
C SER A 64 -9.15 19.77 -12.23
N GLY A 65 -8.68 18.70 -12.82
CA GLY A 65 -8.92 17.32 -12.43
C GLY A 65 -9.33 16.46 -13.63
N SER A 66 -8.64 15.36 -13.90
CA SER A 66 -9.05 14.45 -14.97
C SER A 66 -10.36 13.78 -14.57
N VAL A 67 -11.40 13.93 -15.40
CA VAL A 67 -12.72 13.30 -15.21
C VAL A 67 -12.77 12.02 -16.05
N TRP A 68 -13.50 11.02 -15.58
CA TRP A 68 -13.74 9.78 -16.31
C TRP A 68 -14.48 10.07 -17.64
N GLY A 69 -13.91 9.62 -18.77
CA GLY A 69 -14.62 9.66 -20.06
C GLY A 69 -15.74 8.64 -20.13
N GLU A 70 -16.82 8.93 -20.90
CA GLU A 70 -17.95 8.01 -21.06
C GLU A 70 -17.55 6.63 -21.60
N MET A 71 -16.50 6.56 -22.44
CA MET A 71 -16.00 5.29 -22.98
C MET A 71 -15.16 4.49 -21.97
N GLU A 72 -14.54 5.14 -20.98
CA GLU A 72 -13.77 4.46 -19.92
C GLU A 72 -14.70 3.84 -18.88
N THR A 73 -15.89 4.43 -18.69
CA THR A 73 -16.88 3.93 -17.72
C THR A 73 -17.76 2.80 -18.28
N GLY A 74 -17.85 2.65 -19.60
CA GLY A 74 -18.74 1.67 -20.27
C GLY A 74 -18.44 0.21 -19.93
N ASN A 75 -17.22 -0.12 -19.49
CA ASN A 75 -16.77 -1.49 -19.17
C ASN A 75 -16.46 -1.71 -17.70
N LEU A 76 -16.63 -0.70 -16.88
CA LEU A 76 -16.42 -0.77 -15.46
C LEU A 76 -17.77 -0.70 -14.75
N SER A 77 -17.99 -1.62 -13.82
CA SER A 77 -19.08 -1.54 -12.88
C SER A 77 -18.55 -1.11 -11.52
N SER A 78 -19.20 -0.14 -10.91
CA SER A 78 -19.00 0.19 -9.50
C SER A 78 -19.94 -0.68 -8.68
N ARG A 79 -19.44 -1.23 -7.58
CA ARG A 79 -20.20 -2.02 -6.63
C ARG A 79 -19.98 -1.50 -5.23
N THR A 80 -21.04 -1.25 -4.50
CA THR A 80 -20.98 -0.78 -3.12
C THR A 80 -21.27 -1.91 -2.16
N CYS A 81 -20.40 -2.15 -1.20
CA CYS A 81 -20.64 -3.11 -0.13
C CYS A 81 -21.71 -2.59 0.83
N THR A 82 -22.78 -3.34 1.03
CA THR A 82 -23.89 -2.97 1.93
C THR A 82 -23.52 -2.99 3.40
N SER A 83 -22.42 -3.68 3.77
CA SER A 83 -21.98 -3.81 5.15
C SER A 83 -21.01 -2.68 5.57
N CYS A 84 -19.94 -2.44 4.79
CA CYS A 84 -18.90 -1.46 5.15
C CYS A 84 -18.89 -0.20 4.28
N GLY A 85 -19.76 -0.11 3.26
CA GLY A 85 -19.84 1.03 2.35
C GLY A 85 -18.70 1.15 1.34
N ALA A 86 -17.80 0.16 1.24
CA ALA A 86 -16.71 0.18 0.26
C ALA A 86 -17.26 0.23 -1.17
N GLU A 87 -16.78 1.17 -1.98
CA GLU A 87 -17.06 1.25 -3.40
C GLU A 87 -15.94 0.60 -4.19
N LEU A 88 -16.23 -0.53 -4.82
CA LEU A 88 -15.27 -1.32 -5.60
C LEU A 88 -15.54 -1.13 -7.09
N VAL A 89 -14.50 -0.87 -7.85
CA VAL A 89 -14.53 -0.82 -9.30
C VAL A 89 -14.00 -2.13 -9.84
N CYS A 90 -14.76 -2.77 -10.71
CA CYS A 90 -14.37 -4.01 -11.35
C CYS A 90 -14.83 -4.02 -12.82
N GLY A 91 -14.16 -4.84 -13.64
CA GLY A 91 -14.67 -5.14 -14.98
C GLY A 91 -16.02 -5.84 -14.92
N LEU A 92 -16.84 -5.71 -15.96
CA LEU A 92 -18.15 -6.35 -16.05
C LEU A 92 -18.11 -7.87 -15.86
N GLU A 93 -16.97 -8.49 -16.25
CA GLU A 93 -16.72 -9.93 -16.14
C GLU A 93 -16.30 -10.37 -14.71
N THR A 94 -15.94 -9.43 -13.84
CA THR A 94 -15.46 -9.76 -12.49
C THR A 94 -16.65 -9.92 -11.56
N ALA A 95 -17.01 -11.16 -11.25
CA ALA A 95 -17.96 -11.48 -10.18
C ALA A 95 -17.28 -11.29 -8.83
N ALA A 96 -17.31 -10.08 -8.27
CA ALA A 96 -16.94 -9.89 -6.87
C ALA A 96 -18.03 -10.54 -6.01
N THR A 97 -17.76 -11.72 -5.48
CA THR A 97 -18.70 -12.44 -4.62
C THR A 97 -18.55 -12.05 -3.15
N THR A 98 -17.44 -11.46 -2.76
CA THR A 98 -17.10 -11.08 -1.37
C THR A 98 -16.38 -9.74 -1.32
N CYS A 99 -16.72 -8.91 -0.35
CA CYS A 99 -16.01 -7.66 -0.10
C CYS A 99 -14.62 -7.96 0.48
N PRO A 100 -13.52 -7.46 -0.12
CA PRO A 100 -12.16 -7.72 0.36
C PRO A 100 -11.85 -7.09 1.72
N TYR A 101 -12.65 -6.10 2.14
CA TYR A 101 -12.46 -5.37 3.40
C TYR A 101 -13.16 -6.01 4.59
N CYS A 102 -14.42 -6.41 4.44
CA CYS A 102 -15.22 -6.94 5.55
C CYS A 102 -15.73 -8.37 5.33
N GLY A 103 -15.38 -9.01 4.21
CA GLY A 103 -15.80 -10.38 3.90
C GLY A 103 -17.29 -10.56 3.59
N ASN A 104 -18.07 -9.48 3.48
CA ASN A 104 -19.51 -9.58 3.15
C ASN A 104 -19.72 -10.08 1.71
N PRO A 105 -20.49 -11.16 1.48
CA PRO A 105 -20.75 -11.68 0.16
C PRO A 105 -21.69 -10.81 -0.68
N THR A 106 -22.39 -9.83 -0.09
CA THR A 106 -23.39 -9.01 -0.78
C THR A 106 -22.78 -7.71 -1.29
N VAL A 107 -22.59 -7.59 -2.60
CA VAL A 107 -22.11 -6.37 -3.27
C VAL A 107 -23.16 -5.90 -4.28
N LEU A 108 -23.63 -4.66 -4.16
CA LEU A 108 -24.61 -4.06 -5.05
C LEU A 108 -23.94 -3.29 -6.20
N GLY A 109 -24.62 -3.28 -7.37
CA GLY A 109 -24.15 -2.54 -8.54
C GLY A 109 -24.44 -1.03 -8.47
N GLY A 110 -23.51 -0.21 -8.93
CA GLY A 110 -23.64 1.25 -9.07
C GLY A 110 -22.84 1.78 -10.27
N GLN A 111 -23.08 3.04 -10.67
CA GLN A 111 -22.35 3.67 -11.78
C GLN A 111 -21.12 4.44 -11.29
N LEU A 112 -20.06 4.46 -12.12
CA LEU A 112 -18.87 5.28 -11.93
C LEU A 112 -19.19 6.74 -12.27
N SER A 113 -19.47 7.58 -11.28
CA SER A 113 -19.67 9.01 -11.51
C SER A 113 -19.10 9.86 -10.38
N GLY A 114 -18.55 11.02 -10.73
CA GLY A 114 -18.30 12.12 -9.80
C GLY A 114 -16.99 12.11 -9.00
N LYS A 115 -16.05 11.17 -9.21
CA LYS A 115 -14.72 11.18 -8.55
C LYS A 115 -13.59 11.27 -9.57
N LEU A 116 -12.41 11.72 -9.11
CA LEU A 116 -11.23 11.85 -9.96
C LEU A 116 -10.80 10.50 -10.54
N LYS A 117 -10.29 10.53 -11.76
CA LYS A 117 -9.63 9.41 -12.42
C LYS A 117 -8.20 9.30 -11.88
N PRO A 118 -7.68 8.08 -11.62
CA PRO A 118 -6.27 7.91 -11.28
C PRO A 118 -5.35 8.46 -12.39
N GLU A 119 -4.26 9.09 -11.98
CA GLU A 119 -3.19 9.51 -12.90
C GLU A 119 -2.25 8.34 -13.18
N TYR A 120 -1.97 7.55 -12.14
CA TYR A 120 -0.98 6.48 -12.19
C TYR A 120 -1.52 5.15 -11.67
N ILE A 121 -0.83 4.09 -12.08
CA ILE A 121 -1.05 2.73 -11.59
C ILE A 121 0.28 1.99 -11.49
N ILE A 122 0.44 1.14 -10.47
CA ILE A 122 1.49 0.13 -10.43
C ILE A 122 0.83 -1.22 -10.73
N PRO A 123 1.15 -1.90 -11.84
CA PRO A 123 0.59 -3.21 -12.13
C PRO A 123 1.02 -4.28 -11.10
N PHE A 124 0.17 -5.29 -10.89
CA PHE A 124 0.57 -6.46 -10.13
C PHE A 124 1.78 -7.15 -10.78
N ARG A 125 2.81 -7.48 -9.99
CA ARG A 125 3.93 -8.35 -10.39
C ARG A 125 3.74 -9.79 -9.90
N MET A 126 2.94 -9.96 -8.86
CA MET A 126 2.73 -11.23 -8.20
C MET A 126 1.38 -11.80 -8.58
N ASP A 127 1.36 -13.05 -9.02
CA ASP A 127 0.12 -13.79 -9.26
C ASP A 127 -0.52 -14.31 -7.95
N LYS A 128 -1.76 -14.73 -8.04
CA LYS A 128 -2.53 -15.27 -6.92
C LYS A 128 -1.86 -16.49 -6.27
N LYS A 129 -1.25 -17.36 -7.07
CA LYS A 129 -0.59 -18.57 -6.57
C LYS A 129 0.60 -18.22 -5.67
N THR A 130 1.45 -17.31 -6.13
CA THR A 130 2.60 -16.83 -5.36
C THR A 130 2.14 -16.10 -4.09
N ALA A 131 1.07 -15.30 -4.16
CA ALA A 131 0.48 -14.65 -2.99
C ALA A 131 0.03 -15.67 -1.94
N ILE A 132 -0.66 -16.74 -2.36
CA ILE A 132 -1.06 -17.85 -1.47
C ILE A 132 0.17 -18.53 -0.84
N GLU A 133 1.21 -18.81 -1.61
CA GLU A 133 2.44 -19.41 -1.11
C GLU A 133 3.14 -18.53 -0.07
N ASN A 134 3.20 -17.22 -0.29
CA ASN A 134 3.78 -16.26 0.66
C ASN A 134 2.96 -16.21 1.95
N LEU A 135 1.64 -16.23 1.87
CA LEU A 135 0.78 -16.27 3.05
C LEU A 135 0.95 -17.58 3.84
N LYS A 136 1.08 -18.72 3.17
CA LYS A 136 1.40 -20.02 3.80
C LYS A 136 2.77 -19.97 4.50
N LYS A 137 3.77 -19.32 3.90
CA LYS A 137 5.08 -19.12 4.53
C LYS A 137 4.99 -18.21 5.75
N TYR A 138 4.17 -17.17 5.72
CA TYR A 138 3.96 -16.27 6.84
C TYR A 138 3.42 -16.97 8.08
N TYR A 139 2.55 -17.98 7.91
CA TYR A 139 2.04 -18.79 9.01
C TYR A 139 3.06 -19.81 9.55
N LYS A 140 4.10 -20.12 8.78
CA LYS A 140 5.14 -21.06 9.18
C LYS A 140 6.00 -20.46 10.30
N GLY A 141 6.27 -21.27 11.34
CA GLY A 141 7.09 -20.82 12.48
C GLY A 141 6.34 -20.00 13.54
N LYS A 142 5.07 -19.65 13.33
CA LYS A 142 4.26 -18.96 14.34
C LYS A 142 3.77 -19.98 15.40
N ALA A 143 4.52 -20.11 16.51
CA ALA A 143 4.29 -21.12 17.56
C ALA A 143 2.93 -20.97 18.26
N PHE A 144 2.46 -19.73 18.44
CA PHE A 144 1.23 -19.42 19.15
C PHE A 144 -0.02 -19.34 18.26
N LEU A 145 0.13 -19.54 16.94
CA LEU A 145 -0.99 -19.56 16.02
C LEU A 145 -1.80 -20.86 16.20
N PRO A 146 -3.14 -20.80 16.40
CA PRO A 146 -3.98 -21.99 16.53
C PRO A 146 -3.87 -22.87 15.29
N LYS A 147 -3.75 -24.20 15.48
CA LYS A 147 -3.71 -25.14 14.34
C LYS A 147 -4.98 -25.06 13.50
N ALA A 148 -6.13 -25.04 14.18
CA ALA A 148 -7.42 -24.96 13.53
C ALA A 148 -7.60 -23.67 12.70
N PHE A 149 -6.99 -22.55 13.09
CA PHE A 149 -6.97 -21.34 12.27
C PHE A 149 -6.23 -21.57 10.94
N LYS A 150 -5.08 -22.28 10.99
CA LYS A 150 -4.32 -22.61 9.77
C LYS A 150 -5.09 -23.51 8.81
N GLU A 151 -5.91 -24.42 9.36
CA GLU A 151 -6.65 -25.43 8.59
C GLU A 151 -7.98 -24.89 8.06
N SER A 152 -8.65 -24.01 8.83
CA SER A 152 -9.94 -23.41 8.48
C SER A 152 -9.84 -22.09 7.73
N ASN A 153 -8.64 -21.56 7.56
CA ASN A 153 -8.46 -20.27 6.89
C ASN A 153 -8.57 -20.45 5.37
N HIS A 154 -9.54 -19.80 4.79
CA HIS A 154 -9.84 -19.81 3.36
C HIS A 154 -8.79 -18.99 2.58
N ILE A 155 -7.51 -19.38 2.66
CA ILE A 155 -6.38 -18.66 2.01
C ILE A 155 -6.61 -18.48 0.52
N GLU A 156 -7.37 -19.37 -0.10
CA GLU A 156 -7.68 -19.33 -1.54
C GLU A 156 -8.65 -18.20 -1.91
N GLU A 157 -9.32 -17.61 -0.92
CA GLU A 157 -10.19 -16.43 -1.10
C GLU A 157 -9.43 -15.11 -1.17
N ILE A 158 -8.09 -15.14 -1.12
CA ILE A 158 -7.26 -13.94 -1.31
C ILE A 158 -7.60 -13.26 -2.65
N GLN A 159 -7.80 -11.95 -2.60
CA GLN A 159 -8.21 -11.12 -3.73
C GLN A 159 -7.17 -10.05 -4.04
N GLY A 160 -6.90 -9.84 -5.31
CA GLY A 160 -6.08 -8.71 -5.76
C GLY A 160 -6.93 -7.46 -5.89
N VAL A 161 -6.53 -6.41 -5.19
CA VAL A 161 -7.23 -5.12 -5.16
C VAL A 161 -6.25 -4.01 -5.47
N TYR A 162 -6.61 -3.15 -6.40
CA TYR A 162 -5.95 -1.87 -6.58
C TYR A 162 -6.50 -0.90 -5.53
N VAL A 163 -5.66 -0.55 -4.57
CA VAL A 163 -6.01 0.36 -3.48
C VAL A 163 -5.68 1.79 -3.89
N PRO A 164 -6.55 2.78 -3.62
CA PRO A 164 -6.29 4.18 -3.89
C PRO A 164 -5.20 4.73 -2.97
N PHE A 165 -4.23 5.41 -3.56
CA PHE A 165 -3.17 6.13 -2.85
C PHE A 165 -3.03 7.54 -3.40
N TRP A 166 -2.72 8.47 -2.51
CA TRP A 166 -2.21 9.77 -2.85
C TRP A 166 -0.68 9.72 -2.75
N LEU A 167 0.00 9.99 -3.86
CA LEU A 167 1.46 10.11 -3.94
C LEU A 167 1.80 11.59 -3.93
N TYR A 168 2.51 12.04 -2.90
CA TYR A 168 2.83 13.44 -2.76
C TYR A 168 4.26 13.73 -3.15
N ASP A 169 4.42 14.69 -4.05
CA ASP A 169 5.69 15.36 -4.31
C ASP A 169 5.73 16.63 -3.48
N GLY A 170 6.87 16.94 -2.88
CA GLY A 170 6.94 18.12 -2.02
C GLY A 170 8.35 18.51 -1.62
N ARG A 171 8.46 19.72 -1.07
CA ARG A 171 9.71 20.28 -0.56
C ARG A 171 9.52 20.82 0.84
N MET A 172 10.46 20.51 1.72
CA MET A 172 10.54 20.98 3.09
C MET A 172 11.76 21.87 3.25
N GLU A 173 11.60 23.05 3.83
CA GLU A 173 12.71 23.85 4.34
C GLU A 173 12.92 23.50 5.82
N ALA A 174 14.15 23.30 6.21
CA ALA A 174 14.52 22.86 7.54
C ALA A 174 15.58 23.77 8.17
N ARG A 175 15.36 24.14 9.43
CA ARG A 175 16.31 24.91 10.27
C ARG A 175 16.35 24.31 11.65
N GLY A 176 17.54 23.94 12.10
CA GLY A 176 17.77 23.38 13.44
C GLY A 176 18.84 24.13 14.20
N ALA A 177 18.61 24.34 15.50
CA ALA A 177 19.61 24.82 16.44
C ALA A 177 19.79 23.80 17.56
N TYR A 178 21.05 23.45 17.85
CA TYR A 178 21.40 22.36 18.74
C TYR A 178 22.52 22.79 19.69
N LYS A 179 22.50 22.26 20.92
CA LYS A 179 23.70 22.16 21.76
C LYS A 179 24.29 20.78 21.59
N ALA A 180 25.55 20.74 21.21
CA ALA A 180 26.28 19.49 20.99
C ALA A 180 27.54 19.43 21.83
N GLU A 181 27.99 18.22 22.12
CA GLU A 181 29.22 18.01 22.92
C GLU A 181 30.07 16.89 22.33
N ILE A 182 31.38 17.03 22.53
CA ILE A 182 32.36 15.98 22.28
C ILE A 182 33.05 15.71 23.58
N SER A 183 32.91 14.48 24.09
CA SER A 183 33.57 14.01 25.30
C SER A 183 34.61 12.98 24.96
N GLU A 184 35.86 13.23 25.41
CA GLU A 184 36.97 12.33 25.25
C GLU A 184 37.49 11.95 26.66
N SER A 185 37.67 10.65 26.91
CA SER A 185 38.17 10.15 28.19
C SER A 185 39.48 9.42 27.98
N HIS A 186 40.48 9.72 28.83
CA HIS A 186 41.74 9.01 28.86
C HIS A 186 42.11 8.67 30.31
N ARG A 187 42.93 7.68 30.47
CA ARG A 187 43.42 7.27 31.78
C ARG A 187 44.75 7.99 32.10
N GLU A 188 44.82 8.63 33.25
CA GLU A 188 45.99 9.29 33.78
C GLU A 188 46.27 8.72 35.17
N GLY A 189 47.20 7.76 35.26
CA GLY A 189 47.44 7.01 36.48
C GLY A 189 46.23 6.20 36.94
N ASP A 190 45.73 6.47 38.13
CA ASP A 190 44.57 5.83 38.73
C ASP A 190 43.25 6.58 38.44
N TYR A 191 43.28 7.67 37.69
CA TYR A 191 42.14 8.50 37.37
C TYR A 191 41.70 8.34 35.92
N ILE A 192 40.40 8.51 35.67
CA ILE A 192 39.84 8.70 34.34
C ILE A 192 39.54 10.18 34.18
N VAL A 193 40.28 10.83 33.28
CA VAL A 193 40.04 12.26 32.96
C VAL A 193 39.13 12.32 31.74
N THR A 194 38.00 13.01 31.90
CA THR A 194 37.06 13.25 30.80
C THR A 194 37.05 14.74 30.47
N THR A 195 37.36 15.05 29.22
CA THR A 195 37.30 16.43 28.70
C THR A 195 36.07 16.53 27.80
N THR A 196 35.16 17.44 28.13
CA THR A 196 33.97 17.71 27.35
C THR A 196 34.03 19.10 26.72
N ARG A 197 33.89 19.16 25.41
CA ARG A 197 33.81 20.41 24.65
C ARG A 197 32.35 20.62 24.21
N HIS A 198 31.82 21.82 24.44
CA HIS A 198 30.44 22.18 24.07
C HIS A 198 30.41 23.06 22.82
N PHE A 199 29.41 22.87 22.00
CA PHE A 199 29.25 23.57 20.73
C PHE A 199 27.80 24.03 20.57
N ASP A 200 27.62 25.23 20.04
CA ASP A 200 26.33 25.67 19.48
C ASP A 200 26.36 25.39 17.98
N VAL A 201 25.42 24.56 17.55
CA VAL A 201 25.41 24.04 16.16
C VAL A 201 24.11 24.45 15.48
N ALA A 202 24.24 25.05 14.31
CA ALA A 202 23.09 25.33 13.45
C ALA A 202 23.14 24.44 12.20
N ARG A 203 21.97 24.01 11.73
CA ARG A 203 21.77 23.30 10.47
C ARG A 203 20.64 23.94 9.69
N VAL A 204 20.88 24.14 8.41
CA VAL A 204 19.87 24.67 7.47
C VAL A 204 19.97 23.85 6.20
N GLY A 205 18.83 23.51 5.60
CA GLY A 205 18.78 22.78 4.35
C GLY A 205 17.37 22.63 3.84
N ASP A 206 17.27 22.06 2.66
CA ASP A 206 16.02 21.68 2.02
C ASP A 206 16.00 20.15 1.86
N ALA A 207 14.81 19.57 1.98
CA ALA A 207 14.55 18.16 1.67
C ALA A 207 13.50 18.08 0.58
N ASP A 208 13.84 17.46 -0.54
CA ASP A 208 12.91 17.17 -1.62
C ASP A 208 12.34 15.75 -1.44
N PHE A 209 11.05 15.64 -1.57
CA PHE A 209 10.30 14.39 -1.45
C PHE A 209 9.61 14.09 -2.76
N VAL A 210 9.73 12.83 -3.20
CA VAL A 210 9.09 12.36 -4.42
C VAL A 210 8.23 11.15 -4.09
N ARG A 211 6.95 11.24 -4.39
CA ARG A 211 5.97 10.15 -4.28
C ARG A 211 5.86 9.56 -2.88
N VAL A 212 5.74 10.42 -1.88
CA VAL A 212 5.43 9.95 -0.52
C VAL A 212 4.00 9.42 -0.50
N PRO A 213 3.80 8.11 -0.26
CA PRO A 213 2.48 7.51 -0.35
C PRO A 213 1.66 7.74 0.90
N VAL A 214 0.36 7.94 0.71
CA VAL A 214 -0.67 7.83 1.77
C VAL A 214 -1.89 7.18 1.14
N ASP A 215 -2.41 6.13 1.75
CA ASP A 215 -3.62 5.50 1.26
C ASP A 215 -4.83 6.42 1.40
N GLY A 216 -5.71 6.36 0.42
CA GLY A 216 -6.93 7.17 0.33
C GLY A 216 -8.20 6.40 0.73
N SER A 217 -8.07 5.33 1.54
CA SER A 217 -9.20 4.47 1.91
C SER A 217 -9.32 4.33 3.42
N SER A 218 -10.39 4.86 4.01
CA SER A 218 -10.69 4.72 5.45
C SER A 218 -11.03 3.29 5.88
N LYS A 219 -11.16 2.36 4.93
CA LYS A 219 -11.57 0.98 5.17
C LYS A 219 -10.41 0.06 5.52
N MET A 220 -9.19 0.52 5.21
CA MET A 220 -7.97 -0.18 5.59
C MET A 220 -7.34 0.53 6.80
N PRO A 221 -6.84 -0.23 7.78
CA PRO A 221 -6.02 0.40 8.81
C PRO A 221 -4.76 1.00 8.20
N ASP A 222 -4.52 2.30 8.44
CA ASP A 222 -3.32 3.01 7.98
C ASP A 222 -2.03 2.23 8.28
N ALA A 223 -1.96 1.63 9.49
CA ALA A 223 -0.82 0.84 9.90
C ALA A 223 -0.56 -0.39 9.00
N HIS A 224 -1.60 -0.97 8.39
CA HIS A 224 -1.44 -2.06 7.44
C HIS A 224 -0.88 -1.55 6.11
N MET A 225 -1.38 -0.41 5.63
CA MET A 225 -0.91 0.19 4.37
C MET A 225 0.53 0.69 4.50
N ASP A 226 0.88 1.36 5.61
CA ASP A 226 2.26 1.75 5.90
C ASP A 226 3.20 0.53 6.03
N ALA A 227 2.73 -0.56 6.63
CA ALA A 227 3.55 -1.75 6.86
C ALA A 227 3.90 -2.52 5.58
N ILE A 228 3.09 -2.46 4.52
CA ILE A 228 3.38 -3.12 3.24
C ILE A 228 4.29 -2.30 2.32
N GLU A 229 4.59 -1.04 2.66
CA GLU A 229 5.58 -0.23 1.94
C GLU A 229 7.01 -0.81 2.11
N PRO A 230 7.98 -0.53 1.22
CA PRO A 230 7.88 0.35 0.07
C PRO A 230 7.29 -0.32 -1.17
N PHE A 231 6.71 0.48 -2.05
CA PHE A 231 6.46 0.12 -3.44
C PHE A 231 7.64 0.57 -4.32
N ASP A 232 7.89 -0.17 -5.39
CA ASP A 232 8.88 0.21 -6.40
C ASP A 232 8.24 1.12 -7.46
N TYR A 233 8.48 2.41 -7.34
CA TYR A 233 7.91 3.41 -8.25
C TYR A 233 8.54 3.42 -9.64
N SER A 234 9.57 2.61 -9.90
CA SER A 234 10.07 2.41 -11.28
C SER A 234 9.04 1.71 -12.17
N ASP A 235 8.08 1.01 -11.56
CA ASP A 235 6.96 0.37 -12.25
C ASP A 235 5.73 1.27 -12.41
N LEU A 236 5.78 2.49 -11.90
CA LEU A 236 4.67 3.43 -12.00
C LEU A 236 4.41 3.78 -13.46
N LYS A 237 3.17 3.59 -13.90
CA LYS A 237 2.73 3.83 -15.28
C LYS A 237 1.56 4.79 -15.29
N PRO A 238 1.33 5.52 -16.39
CA PRO A 238 0.06 6.20 -16.60
C PRO A 238 -1.10 5.22 -16.42
N PHE A 239 -2.17 5.68 -15.78
CA PHE A 239 -3.33 4.83 -15.54
C PHE A 239 -3.98 4.40 -16.84
N SER A 240 -4.27 3.12 -16.94
CA SER A 240 -5.10 2.55 -17.99
C SER A 240 -6.03 1.50 -17.41
N THR A 241 -7.26 1.47 -17.90
CA THR A 241 -8.26 0.46 -17.54
C THR A 241 -7.85 -0.96 -17.97
N ALA A 242 -6.88 -1.09 -18.89
CA ALA A 242 -6.33 -2.36 -19.34
C ALA A 242 -5.64 -3.19 -18.22
N TYR A 243 -5.25 -2.54 -17.13
CA TYR A 243 -4.64 -3.22 -15.97
C TYR A 243 -5.66 -3.76 -14.96
N LEU A 244 -6.95 -3.38 -15.07
CA LEU A 244 -7.99 -3.76 -14.12
C LEU A 244 -8.57 -5.17 -14.31
N PRO A 245 -8.68 -5.73 -15.54
CA PRO A 245 -9.30 -7.03 -15.75
C PRO A 245 -8.66 -8.14 -14.90
N GLY A 246 -9.49 -8.84 -14.10
CA GLY A 246 -9.05 -9.89 -13.18
C GLY A 246 -8.73 -9.42 -11.75
N PHE A 247 -8.79 -8.12 -11.50
CA PHE A 247 -8.59 -7.50 -10.20
C PHE A 247 -9.78 -6.61 -9.82
N LEU A 248 -9.90 -6.32 -8.53
CA LEU A 248 -10.79 -5.28 -8.05
C LEU A 248 -10.01 -3.96 -7.97
N ALA A 249 -10.70 -2.83 -8.06
CA ALA A 249 -10.12 -1.54 -7.74
C ALA A 249 -11.03 -0.81 -6.75
N ASP A 250 -10.45 -0.30 -5.67
CA ASP A 250 -11.17 0.55 -4.74
C ASP A 250 -11.12 2.00 -5.17
N ARG A 251 -12.08 2.79 -4.71
CA ARG A 251 -12.14 4.24 -4.90
C ARG A 251 -11.80 4.94 -3.60
N TYR A 252 -11.05 6.04 -3.69
CA TYR A 252 -10.75 6.82 -2.50
C TYR A 252 -12.04 7.35 -1.84
N ASP A 253 -12.09 7.30 -0.53
CA ASP A 253 -13.10 7.94 0.33
C ASP A 253 -12.46 9.01 1.24
N GLU A 254 -11.13 9.08 1.25
CA GLU A 254 -10.34 10.15 1.86
C GLU A 254 -9.63 10.95 0.74
N ASP A 255 -9.97 12.24 0.65
CA ASP A 255 -9.40 13.12 -0.35
C ASP A 255 -7.95 13.53 -0.02
N ASP A 256 -7.28 14.17 -1.00
CA ASP A 256 -5.92 14.66 -0.87
C ASP A 256 -5.73 15.60 0.32
N LYS A 257 -6.72 16.46 0.61
CA LYS A 257 -6.66 17.43 1.72
C LYS A 257 -6.69 16.74 3.08
N LYS A 258 -7.49 15.69 3.21
CA LYS A 258 -7.56 14.89 4.44
C LYS A 258 -6.25 14.14 4.67
N CYS A 259 -5.69 13.56 3.61
CA CYS A 259 -4.42 12.84 3.65
C CYS A 259 -3.20 13.75 3.84
N ALA A 260 -3.29 15.05 3.49
CA ALA A 260 -2.18 16.00 3.57
C ALA A 260 -1.55 16.10 4.97
N ALA A 261 -2.35 16.06 6.04
CA ALA A 261 -1.82 16.12 7.40
C ALA A 261 -0.90 14.93 7.74
N ARG A 262 -1.24 13.73 7.28
CA ARG A 262 -0.47 12.50 7.48
C ARG A 262 0.84 12.54 6.71
N VAL A 263 0.82 12.94 5.43
CA VAL A 263 2.04 13.06 4.63
C VAL A 263 2.98 14.15 5.19
N LEU A 264 2.46 15.29 5.60
CA LEU A 264 3.28 16.35 6.22
C LEU A 264 3.98 15.87 7.48
N THR A 265 3.32 15.04 8.30
CA THR A 265 3.94 14.43 9.48
C THR A 265 5.07 13.49 9.07
N ARG A 266 4.88 12.65 8.05
CA ARG A 266 5.93 11.75 7.51
C ARG A 266 7.12 12.55 6.97
N MET A 267 6.87 13.59 6.18
CA MET A 267 7.92 14.46 5.62
C MET A 267 8.70 15.19 6.72
N LYS A 268 8.01 15.74 7.73
CA LYS A 268 8.64 16.38 8.90
C LYS A 268 9.54 15.41 9.65
N ASN A 269 9.05 14.21 9.97
CA ASN A 269 9.83 13.21 10.68
C ASN A 269 11.09 12.79 9.89
N SER A 270 10.97 12.59 8.58
CA SER A 270 12.10 12.25 7.72
C SER A 270 13.12 13.40 7.63
N THR A 271 12.63 14.64 7.53
CA THR A 271 13.49 15.84 7.49
C THR A 271 14.22 16.04 8.82
N ALA A 272 13.53 15.88 9.96
CA ALA A 272 14.15 15.94 11.28
C ALA A 272 15.24 14.87 11.43
N ALA A 273 14.97 13.63 11.03
CA ALA A 273 15.95 12.55 11.05
C ALA A 273 17.18 12.90 10.20
N ALA A 274 16.97 13.42 8.99
CA ALA A 274 18.07 13.84 8.13
C ALA A 274 18.92 14.98 8.73
N LEU A 275 18.30 15.95 9.43
CA LEU A 275 19.05 16.96 10.19
C LEU A 275 19.88 16.33 11.30
N HIS A 276 19.30 15.43 12.08
CA HIS A 276 19.99 14.71 13.15
C HIS A 276 21.15 13.87 12.65
N ASP A 277 21.01 13.22 11.50
CA ASP A 277 22.11 12.43 10.88
C ASP A 277 23.34 13.29 10.58
N THR A 278 23.18 14.59 10.30
CA THR A 278 24.29 15.53 10.10
C THR A 278 25.07 15.84 11.40
N LEU A 279 24.57 15.41 12.54
CA LEU A 279 25.15 15.65 13.86
C LEU A 279 25.93 14.44 14.40
N GLY A 280 26.12 13.40 13.60
CA GLY A 280 26.75 12.14 14.00
C GLY A 280 28.22 12.23 14.46
N GLY A 281 28.85 13.41 14.36
CA GLY A 281 30.22 13.63 14.87
C GLY A 281 30.29 14.06 16.35
N TYR A 282 29.16 14.24 17.01
CA TYR A 282 29.08 14.65 18.40
C TYR A 282 28.73 13.46 19.30
N THR A 283 29.26 13.45 20.54
CA THR A 283 28.98 12.40 21.53
C THR A 283 27.66 12.60 22.24
N GLY A 284 27.16 13.84 22.30
CA GLY A 284 25.85 14.21 22.83
C GLY A 284 25.26 15.38 22.05
N VAL A 285 23.96 15.34 21.82
CA VAL A 285 23.23 16.41 21.12
C VAL A 285 21.91 16.69 21.83
N GLN A 286 21.64 17.95 22.08
CA GLN A 286 20.38 18.46 22.59
C GLN A 286 19.76 19.40 21.57
N THR A 287 18.54 19.10 21.11
CA THR A 287 17.77 19.99 20.24
C THR A 287 17.27 21.19 21.02
N LEU A 288 17.55 22.39 20.55
CA LEU A 288 17.03 23.65 21.09
C LEU A 288 15.77 24.08 20.35
N SER A 289 15.82 24.03 19.03
CA SER A 289 14.67 24.35 18.16
C SER A 289 14.81 23.68 16.81
N GLU A 290 13.67 23.27 16.25
CA GLU A 290 13.57 22.80 14.86
C GLU A 290 12.37 23.47 14.22
N GLN A 291 12.57 24.05 13.03
CA GLN A 291 11.53 24.58 12.16
C GLN A 291 11.56 23.77 10.86
N LEU A 292 10.43 23.15 10.54
CA LEU A 292 10.24 22.26 9.40
C LEU A 292 9.02 22.76 8.62
N ASP A 293 9.27 23.58 7.61
CA ASP A 293 8.23 24.29 6.88
C ASP A 293 8.01 23.69 5.49
N PRO A 294 6.79 23.22 5.17
CA PRO A 294 6.48 22.78 3.82
C PRO A 294 6.44 23.97 2.85
N ARG A 295 7.09 23.84 1.69
CA ARG A 295 7.10 24.84 0.63
C ARG A 295 6.14 24.48 -0.48
N THR A 296 6.17 23.23 -0.91
CA THR A 296 5.28 22.70 -1.94
C THR A 296 4.72 21.36 -1.48
N LEU A 297 3.52 21.04 -1.93
CA LEU A 297 2.88 19.76 -1.72
C LEU A 297 1.91 19.51 -2.87
N GLU A 298 2.25 18.56 -3.74
CA GLU A 298 1.51 18.23 -4.95
C GLU A 298 1.02 16.79 -4.86
N PRO A 299 -0.29 16.56 -4.78
CA PRO A 299 -0.88 15.22 -4.72
C PRO A 299 -1.07 14.63 -6.12
N HIS A 300 -0.76 13.36 -6.27
CA HIS A 300 -1.04 12.56 -7.46
C HIS A 300 -1.85 11.34 -7.09
N TYR A 301 -3.00 11.14 -7.72
CA TYR A 301 -3.85 9.98 -7.47
C TYR A 301 -3.33 8.75 -8.18
N ALA A 302 -3.07 7.67 -7.45
CA ALA A 302 -2.55 6.42 -7.98
C ALA A 302 -3.31 5.20 -7.44
N LEU A 303 -3.28 4.12 -8.23
CA LEU A 303 -3.75 2.80 -7.81
C LEU A 303 -2.56 1.87 -7.58
N LEU A 304 -2.43 1.34 -6.37
CA LEU A 304 -1.33 0.44 -6.00
C LEU A 304 -1.83 -0.99 -5.75
N PRO A 305 -1.05 -2.02 -6.15
CA PRO A 305 -1.48 -3.41 -6.10
C PRO A 305 -1.36 -4.00 -4.70
N VAL A 306 -2.45 -4.49 -4.15
CA VAL A 306 -2.50 -5.12 -2.82
C VAL A 306 -3.26 -6.44 -2.90
N TRP A 307 -2.65 -7.52 -2.45
CA TRP A 307 -3.35 -8.77 -2.19
C TRP A 307 -3.98 -8.71 -0.81
N MET A 308 -5.27 -8.95 -0.72
CA MET A 308 -6.05 -8.83 0.51
C MET A 308 -6.75 -10.16 0.84
N LEU A 309 -6.71 -10.53 2.11
CA LEU A 309 -7.50 -11.63 2.64
C LEU A 309 -8.19 -11.18 3.92
N HIS A 310 -9.51 -11.23 3.92
CA HIS A 310 -10.32 -11.11 5.12
C HIS A 310 -10.76 -12.51 5.57
N THR A 311 -10.54 -12.82 6.84
CA THR A 311 -10.96 -14.10 7.42
C THR A 311 -11.55 -13.88 8.81
N ARG A 312 -12.56 -14.68 9.15
CA ARG A 312 -13.22 -14.61 10.44
C ARG A 312 -12.90 -15.86 11.27
N TRP A 313 -12.46 -15.63 12.50
CA TRP A 313 -12.13 -16.71 13.43
C TRP A 313 -12.66 -16.38 14.83
N LYS A 314 -13.50 -17.29 15.41
CA LYS A 314 -14.10 -17.11 16.74
C LYS A 314 -14.73 -15.73 16.93
N GLU A 315 -15.55 -15.30 15.97
CA GLU A 315 -16.25 -13.99 15.94
C GLU A 315 -15.35 -12.75 15.86
N GLN A 316 -14.05 -12.94 15.62
CA GLN A 316 -13.10 -11.87 15.35
C GLN A 316 -12.70 -11.86 13.87
N ASP A 317 -12.57 -10.66 13.33
CA ASP A 317 -12.14 -10.45 11.96
C ASP A 317 -10.62 -10.26 11.92
N PHE A 318 -9.97 -10.89 10.94
CA PHE A 318 -8.53 -10.83 10.70
C PHE A 318 -8.31 -10.41 9.27
N LEU A 319 -7.57 -9.33 9.10
CA LEU A 319 -7.25 -8.78 7.79
C LEU A 319 -5.76 -8.97 7.51
N PHE A 320 -5.48 -9.46 6.30
CA PHE A 320 -4.13 -9.59 5.77
C PHE A 320 -4.00 -8.73 4.52
N ALA A 321 -2.93 -7.97 4.46
CA ALA A 321 -2.56 -7.19 3.29
C ALA A 321 -1.14 -7.55 2.84
N MET A 322 -0.94 -7.70 1.54
CA MET A 322 0.36 -8.01 0.95
C MET A 322 0.60 -7.12 -0.25
N ASN A 323 1.75 -6.50 -0.29
CA ASN A 323 2.20 -5.72 -1.44
C ASN A 323 2.25 -6.62 -2.69
N GLY A 324 1.50 -6.26 -3.72
CA GLY A 324 1.36 -7.03 -4.97
C GLY A 324 2.61 -7.01 -5.86
N GLN A 325 3.60 -6.19 -5.55
CA GLN A 325 4.90 -6.12 -6.19
C GLN A 325 5.97 -6.91 -5.44
N THR A 326 6.17 -6.59 -4.15
CA THR A 326 7.29 -7.06 -3.34
C THR A 326 6.97 -8.30 -2.53
N GLY A 327 5.71 -8.59 -2.31
CA GLY A 327 5.26 -9.69 -1.44
C GLY A 327 5.39 -9.39 0.05
N LYS A 328 5.75 -8.16 0.44
CA LYS A 328 5.78 -7.76 1.84
C LYS A 328 4.38 -7.84 2.43
N LEU A 329 4.24 -8.56 3.53
CA LEU A 329 2.96 -8.95 4.09
C LEU A 329 2.84 -8.50 5.54
N ILE A 330 1.66 -8.02 5.88
CA ILE A 330 1.20 -7.75 7.24
C ILE A 330 -0.13 -8.47 7.47
N GLY A 331 -0.42 -8.83 8.68
CA GLY A 331 -1.74 -9.36 9.05
C GLY A 331 -1.81 -9.68 10.52
N ASP A 332 -2.99 -9.51 11.05
CA ASP A 332 -3.31 -9.84 12.42
C ASP A 332 -3.45 -11.36 12.57
N LEU A 333 -2.87 -11.91 13.63
CA LEU A 333 -2.90 -13.32 13.89
C LEU A 333 -3.54 -13.62 15.26
N PRO A 334 -4.48 -14.56 15.33
CA PRO A 334 -5.01 -14.98 16.61
C PRO A 334 -3.95 -15.70 17.44
N VAL A 335 -3.94 -15.42 18.74
CA VAL A 335 -3.02 -16.04 19.69
C VAL A 335 -3.75 -17.10 20.49
N ASP A 336 -3.21 -18.31 20.51
CA ASP A 336 -3.67 -19.40 21.35
C ASP A 336 -3.16 -19.22 22.79
N LYS A 337 -4.05 -18.69 23.66
CA LYS A 337 -3.72 -18.43 25.07
C LYS A 337 -3.28 -19.69 25.82
N GLY A 338 -3.82 -20.85 25.46
CA GLY A 338 -3.44 -22.14 26.08
C GLY A 338 -1.99 -22.52 25.71
N ARG A 339 -1.60 -22.32 24.47
CA ARG A 339 -0.21 -22.54 24.04
C ARG A 339 0.75 -21.55 24.69
N VAL A 340 0.37 -20.27 24.81
CA VAL A 340 1.19 -19.28 25.51
C VAL A 340 1.42 -19.70 26.94
N ALA A 341 0.35 -20.12 27.66
CA ALA A 341 0.46 -20.62 29.05
C ALA A 341 1.35 -21.85 29.15
N ALA A 342 1.19 -22.80 28.22
CA ALA A 342 2.01 -24.04 28.21
C ALA A 342 3.50 -23.70 27.95
N TRP A 343 3.81 -22.79 27.03
CA TRP A 343 5.17 -22.34 26.76
C TRP A 343 5.76 -21.60 27.97
N PHE A 344 4.96 -20.72 28.59
CA PHE A 344 5.38 -19.99 29.78
C PHE A 344 5.71 -20.97 30.93
N ALA A 345 4.82 -21.94 31.21
CA ALA A 345 5.08 -22.94 32.22
C ALA A 345 6.30 -23.81 31.88
N GLY A 346 6.44 -24.22 30.62
CA GLY A 346 7.56 -25.04 30.14
C GLY A 346 8.94 -24.37 30.26
N ILE A 347 8.98 -23.03 30.27
CA ILE A 347 10.24 -22.27 30.46
C ILE A 347 10.41 -21.91 31.93
N SER A 348 9.35 -21.42 32.60
CA SER A 348 9.46 -20.91 33.97
C SER A 348 9.71 -21.99 35.01
N ILE A 349 9.08 -23.17 34.87
CA ILE A 349 9.23 -24.25 35.83
C ILE A 349 10.69 -24.80 35.87
N PRO A 350 11.32 -25.14 34.72
CA PRO A 350 12.74 -25.55 34.74
C PRO A 350 13.67 -24.48 35.28
N LEU A 351 13.41 -23.19 34.94
CA LEU A 351 14.23 -22.08 35.42
C LEU A 351 14.10 -21.91 36.93
N MET A 352 12.90 -22.03 37.49
CA MET A 352 12.67 -22.01 38.93
C MET A 352 13.38 -23.19 39.66
N ILE A 353 13.33 -24.37 39.08
CA ILE A 353 14.03 -25.53 39.64
C ILE A 353 15.54 -25.29 39.61
N LEU A 354 16.08 -24.79 38.50
CA LEU A 354 17.50 -24.51 38.37
C LEU A 354 17.98 -23.44 39.38
N THR A 355 17.20 -22.37 39.54
CA THR A 355 17.52 -21.31 40.52
C THR A 355 17.45 -21.82 41.95
N ALA A 356 16.46 -22.67 42.28
CA ALA A 356 16.35 -23.29 43.58
C ALA A 356 17.54 -24.24 43.89
N LEU A 357 18.00 -25.01 42.91
CA LEU A 357 19.18 -25.86 43.04
C LEU A 357 20.46 -25.07 43.27
N ILE A 358 20.63 -23.93 42.55
CA ILE A 358 21.78 -23.04 42.70
C ILE A 358 21.79 -22.40 44.12
N MET A 359 20.62 -22.08 44.69
CA MET A 359 20.52 -21.51 46.04
C MET A 359 20.74 -22.54 47.17
N LEU A 360 20.66 -23.82 46.86
CA LEU A 360 20.91 -24.93 47.81
C LEU A 360 22.36 -25.44 47.81
N LEU A 361 23.16 -25.05 46.81
CA LEU A 361 24.59 -25.31 46.71
C LEU A 361 25.39 -24.15 47.29
#